data_340db307d30c36c7267d5bbf2d3ad39a
#
_entry.id   340db307d30c36c7267d5bbf2d3ad39a
#
_cell.length_a   1.000
_cell.length_b   1.000
_cell.length_c   1.000
_cell.angle_alpha   90.00
_cell.angle_beta   90.00
_cell.angle_gamma   90.00
#
_symmetry.space_group_name_H-M   'P 1'
#
loop_
_entity.id
_entity.type
_entity.pdbx_description
1 polymer ?
#
loop_
_entity_poly.entity_id
_entity_poly.type
_entity_poly.pdbx_seq_one_letter_code
_entity_poly.pdbx_strand_id
1 'polypeptide(L)'
;ELPSGMGYVKNINVRSTEVETFDRSSLFVPNSQLIAENVINWTHDNMHGRIIVKVGVEYGAEPRKVERVLLAIAKGHPLMLRRPAPYVLFRGFGADALEFEIRGILRDVNWVLNVQSDINFEIARRFREEGIGIPFRQADIAIRNPEALGEALRGAFAGGVPSSGSSHEPEGPR
;
A
#
# COMPACT_ATOMS: atom_id res chain seq x y z
N GLU A 1 19.81 11.17 3.71
CA GLU A 1 19.56 10.42 2.48
C GLU A 1 20.55 10.85 1.42
N LEU A 2 21.16 9.88 0.76
CA LEU A 2 22.15 10.02 -0.30
C LEU A 2 21.66 9.22 -1.51
N PRO A 3 22.15 9.49 -2.73
CA PRO A 3 21.87 8.63 -3.88
C PRO A 3 22.30 7.16 -3.68
N SER A 4 23.30 6.93 -2.84
CA SER A 4 23.81 5.61 -2.47
C SER A 4 23.05 4.91 -1.35
N GLY A 5 22.12 5.57 -0.67
CA GLY A 5 21.30 4.97 0.39
C GLY A 5 20.85 5.94 1.47
N MET A 6 20.00 5.43 2.37
CA MET A 6 19.50 6.16 3.54
C MET A 6 20.06 5.54 4.82
N GLY A 7 20.32 6.37 5.82
CA GLY A 7 20.79 5.90 7.12
C GLY A 7 21.07 7.04 8.09
N TYR A 8 21.62 6.67 9.24
CA TYR A 8 22.02 7.61 10.30
C TYR A 8 23.52 7.83 10.29
N VAL A 9 23.94 9.08 10.34
CA VAL A 9 25.35 9.43 10.52
C VAL A 9 25.81 8.95 11.90
N LYS A 10 26.79 8.05 11.94
CA LYS A 10 27.41 7.55 13.18
C LYS A 10 28.65 8.37 13.55
N ASN A 11 29.58 8.50 12.60
CA ASN A 11 30.83 9.20 12.81
C ASN A 11 31.20 10.04 11.58
N ILE A 12 31.75 11.21 11.83
CA ILE A 12 32.35 12.06 10.79
C ILE A 12 33.85 12.07 11.03
N ASN A 13 34.59 11.37 10.16
CA ASN A 13 36.05 11.33 10.18
C ASN A 13 36.64 12.39 9.25
N VAL A 14 37.95 12.52 9.23
CA VAL A 14 38.64 13.56 8.44
C VAL A 14 38.38 13.45 6.94
N ARG A 15 38.27 12.23 6.38
CA ARG A 15 38.12 11.99 4.95
C ARG A 15 36.84 11.27 4.55
N SER A 16 36.14 10.65 5.50
CA SER A 16 34.92 9.90 5.26
C SER A 16 33.94 10.04 6.40
N THR A 17 32.65 9.93 6.09
CA THR A 17 31.56 9.88 7.04
C THR A 17 31.00 8.45 7.06
N GLU A 18 30.88 7.89 8.26
CA GLU A 18 30.26 6.59 8.48
C GLU A 18 28.76 6.77 8.67
N VAL A 19 27.99 6.09 7.84
CA VAL A 19 26.52 6.07 7.85
C VAL A 19 26.05 4.65 8.13
N GLU A 20 25.31 4.45 9.21
CA GLU A 20 24.62 3.17 9.45
C GLU A 20 23.31 3.16 8.67
N THR A 21 23.18 2.20 7.77
CA THR A 21 21.95 2.00 6.98
C THR A 21 20.84 1.35 7.82
N PHE A 22 19.61 1.35 7.32
CA PHE A 22 18.49 0.69 8.00
C PHE A 22 18.67 -0.84 8.10
N ASP A 23 19.50 -1.44 7.22
CA ASP A 23 19.88 -2.85 7.26
C ASP A 23 21.03 -3.14 8.24
N ARG A 24 21.40 -2.14 9.06
CA ARG A 24 22.51 -2.18 10.03
C ARG A 24 23.89 -2.42 9.41
N SER A 25 24.06 -2.12 8.14
CA SER A 25 25.38 -2.09 7.51
C SER A 25 26.02 -0.71 7.65
N SER A 26 27.37 -0.66 7.73
CA SER A 26 28.12 0.60 7.73
C SER A 26 28.52 0.97 6.30
N LEU A 27 28.06 2.14 5.85
CA LEU A 27 28.44 2.75 4.60
C LEU A 27 29.46 3.87 4.87
N PHE A 28 30.66 3.76 4.28
CA PHE A 28 31.68 4.80 4.36
C PHE A 28 31.64 5.69 3.12
N VAL A 29 31.17 6.92 3.30
CA VAL A 29 31.02 7.90 2.22
C VAL A 29 32.17 8.90 2.30
N PRO A 30 32.96 9.09 1.22
CA PRO A 30 33.97 10.15 1.17
C PRO A 30 33.36 11.53 1.42
N ASN A 31 33.98 12.36 2.25
CA ASN A 31 33.45 13.70 2.55
C ASN A 31 33.38 14.59 1.29
N SER A 32 34.26 14.37 0.33
CA SER A 32 34.19 15.05 -0.98
C SER A 32 32.92 14.76 -1.74
N GLN A 33 32.37 13.54 -1.66
CA GLN A 33 31.10 13.17 -2.27
C GLN A 33 29.93 13.86 -1.57
N LEU A 34 29.93 13.95 -0.23
CA LEU A 34 28.90 14.66 0.53
C LEU A 34 28.82 16.16 0.21
N ILE A 35 29.95 16.76 -0.24
CA ILE A 35 30.00 18.17 -0.62
C ILE A 35 29.58 18.35 -2.10
N ALA A 36 29.90 17.39 -2.93
CA ALA A 36 29.64 17.45 -4.38
C ALA A 36 28.19 17.08 -4.76
N GLU A 37 27.50 16.30 -3.94
CA GLU A 37 26.16 15.79 -4.20
C GLU A 37 25.09 16.46 -3.32
N ASN A 38 23.84 16.39 -3.75
CA ASN A 38 22.72 16.84 -2.93
C ASN A 38 22.46 15.83 -1.81
N VAL A 39 22.63 16.26 -0.58
CA VAL A 39 22.31 15.48 0.63
C VAL A 39 20.99 15.97 1.22
N ILE A 40 20.00 15.07 1.32
CA ILE A 40 18.74 15.38 2.00
C ILE A 40 18.89 15.06 3.47
N ASN A 41 18.82 16.07 4.33
CA ASN A 41 18.82 15.92 5.78
C ASN A 41 17.38 16.07 6.31
N TRP A 42 16.78 14.96 6.72
CA TRP A 42 15.41 14.92 7.23
C TRP A 42 15.28 15.41 8.69
N THR A 43 16.38 15.52 9.42
CA THR A 43 16.38 15.77 10.86
C THR A 43 17.18 17.03 11.26
N HIS A 44 17.48 17.90 10.29
CA HIS A 44 18.35 19.07 10.53
C HIS A 44 17.77 20.04 11.56
N ASP A 45 16.53 20.52 11.36
CA ASP A 45 15.88 21.49 12.24
C ASP A 45 14.86 20.86 13.19
N ASN A 46 14.22 19.78 12.73
CA ASN A 46 13.21 19.04 13.48
C ASN A 46 13.06 17.64 12.93
N MET A 47 12.39 16.77 13.66
CA MET A 47 12.13 15.39 13.25
C MET A 47 10.81 15.24 12.49
N HIS A 48 10.16 16.33 12.14
CA HIS A 48 8.86 16.27 11.47
C HIS A 48 8.99 15.73 10.05
N GLY A 49 8.19 14.72 9.72
CA GLY A 49 8.15 14.11 8.40
C GLY A 49 6.77 14.18 7.77
N ARG A 50 6.71 14.40 6.46
CA ARG A 50 5.45 14.31 5.71
C ARG A 50 5.10 12.87 5.44
N ILE A 51 3.84 12.49 5.73
CA ILE A 51 3.27 11.21 5.34
C ILE A 51 2.24 11.41 4.23
N ILE A 52 2.25 10.48 3.26
CA ILE A 52 1.25 10.39 2.20
C ILE A 52 0.79 8.93 2.14
N VAL A 53 -0.51 8.70 2.37
CA VAL A 53 -1.11 7.37 2.24
C VAL A 53 -2.10 7.42 1.08
N LYS A 54 -1.84 6.61 0.06
CA LYS A 54 -2.71 6.49 -1.12
C LYS A 54 -3.75 5.41 -0.86
N VAL A 55 -5.01 5.71 -1.20
CA VAL A 55 -6.14 4.81 -0.97
C VAL A 55 -7.01 4.76 -2.22
N GLY A 56 -7.23 3.55 -2.74
CA GLY A 56 -8.21 3.29 -3.79
C GLY A 56 -9.54 2.83 -3.19
N VAL A 57 -10.65 3.30 -3.74
CA VAL A 57 -11.99 2.97 -3.29
C VAL A 57 -12.85 2.63 -4.51
N GLU A 58 -13.76 1.67 -4.38
CA GLU A 58 -14.64 1.29 -5.48
C GLU A 58 -15.50 2.46 -5.99
N TYR A 59 -15.86 2.43 -7.27
CA TYR A 59 -16.63 3.49 -7.92
C TYR A 59 -18.03 3.69 -7.35
N GLY A 60 -18.61 2.68 -6.69
CA GLY A 60 -19.92 2.77 -6.04
C GLY A 60 -19.92 3.52 -4.71
N ALA A 61 -18.76 3.84 -4.15
CA ALA A 61 -18.66 4.53 -2.86
C ALA A 61 -18.96 6.03 -2.99
N GLU A 62 -19.61 6.60 -1.96
CA GLU A 62 -19.88 8.04 -1.91
C GLU A 62 -18.60 8.81 -1.49
N PRO A 63 -18.02 9.68 -2.37
CA PRO A 63 -16.70 10.27 -2.13
C PRO A 63 -16.61 11.13 -0.85
N ARG A 64 -17.67 11.83 -0.50
CA ARG A 64 -17.69 12.67 0.71
C ARG A 64 -17.74 11.83 1.99
N LYS A 65 -18.37 10.65 1.94
CA LYS A 65 -18.34 9.69 3.05
C LYS A 65 -16.92 9.15 3.23
N VAL A 66 -16.26 8.76 2.15
CA VAL A 66 -14.87 8.28 2.15
C VAL A 66 -13.93 9.35 2.74
N GLU A 67 -14.01 10.58 2.26
CA GLU A 67 -13.21 11.71 2.76
C GLU A 67 -13.36 11.87 4.28
N ARG A 68 -14.59 11.86 4.80
CA ARG A 68 -14.87 11.98 6.24
C ARG A 68 -14.23 10.85 7.05
N VAL A 69 -14.36 9.61 6.59
CA VAL A 69 -13.79 8.43 7.25
C VAL A 69 -12.26 8.51 7.27
N LEU A 70 -11.63 8.77 6.12
CA LEU A 70 -10.19 8.90 6.01
C LEU A 70 -9.63 10.05 6.86
N LEU A 71 -10.33 11.19 6.89
CA LEU A 71 -9.95 12.33 7.71
C LEU A 71 -10.04 12.03 9.21
N ALA A 72 -11.07 11.30 9.63
CA ALA A 72 -11.23 10.86 11.02
C ALA A 72 -10.09 9.93 11.44
N ILE A 73 -9.70 8.98 10.58
CA ILE A 73 -8.55 8.09 10.80
C ILE A 73 -7.27 8.90 10.97
N ALA A 74 -6.99 9.82 10.02
CA ALA A 74 -5.79 10.64 10.07
C ALA A 74 -5.70 11.50 11.33
N LYS A 75 -6.80 12.15 11.73
CA LYS A 75 -6.85 12.97 12.95
C LYS A 75 -6.78 12.16 14.24
N GLY A 76 -7.20 10.91 14.21
CA GLY A 76 -7.18 10.00 15.36
C GLY A 76 -5.81 9.43 15.69
N HIS A 77 -4.86 9.47 14.74
CA HIS A 77 -3.55 8.86 14.96
C HIS A 77 -2.65 9.71 15.89
N PRO A 78 -2.08 9.13 16.98
CA PRO A 78 -1.38 9.89 18.03
C PRO A 78 -0.09 10.59 17.55
N LEU A 79 0.61 10.01 16.57
CA LEU A 79 1.84 10.59 16.00
C LEU A 79 1.57 11.62 14.91
N MET A 80 0.33 11.78 14.45
CA MET A 80 -0.04 12.80 13.49
C MET A 80 -0.14 14.17 14.17
N LEU A 81 0.48 15.19 13.59
CA LEU A 81 0.37 16.56 14.11
C LEU A 81 -1.05 17.10 13.88
N ARG A 82 -1.54 17.83 14.89
CA ARG A 82 -2.82 18.56 14.77
C ARG A 82 -2.66 19.91 14.05
N ARG A 83 -1.46 20.44 14.05
CA ARG A 83 -1.09 21.70 13.33
C ARG A 83 0.27 21.51 12.70
N PRO A 84 0.37 21.58 11.36
CA PRO A 84 -0.74 21.65 10.41
C PRO A 84 -1.65 20.42 10.48
N ALA A 85 -2.95 20.63 10.32
CA ALA A 85 -3.93 19.54 10.39
C ALA A 85 -3.77 18.60 9.19
N PRO A 86 -3.96 17.28 9.36
CA PRO A 86 -4.01 16.36 8.25
C PRO A 86 -5.25 16.66 7.39
N TYR A 87 -5.12 16.36 6.11
CA TYR A 87 -6.20 16.54 5.13
C TYR A 87 -6.23 15.38 4.14
N VAL A 88 -7.37 15.24 3.48
CA VAL A 88 -7.60 14.22 2.46
C VAL A 88 -7.81 14.89 1.12
N LEU A 89 -7.19 14.36 0.08
CA LEU A 89 -7.39 14.79 -1.29
C LEU A 89 -8.11 13.68 -2.06
N PHE A 90 -9.17 14.04 -2.75
CA PHE A 90 -9.70 13.24 -3.83
C PHE A 90 -8.89 13.55 -5.08
N ARG A 91 -8.05 12.60 -5.52
CA ARG A 91 -7.11 12.77 -6.62
C ARG A 91 -7.78 12.70 -7.98
N GLY A 92 -8.82 11.87 -8.06
CA GLY A 92 -9.56 11.69 -9.31
C GLY A 92 -10.06 10.26 -9.49
N PHE A 93 -10.37 9.97 -10.74
CA PHE A 93 -10.89 8.68 -11.18
C PHE A 93 -9.74 7.90 -11.82
N GLY A 94 -9.31 6.82 -11.16
CA GLY A 94 -8.29 5.90 -11.65
C GLY A 94 -8.88 4.86 -12.61
N ALA A 95 -8.06 3.93 -13.10
CA ALA A 95 -8.54 2.88 -14.00
C ALA A 95 -9.59 1.97 -13.33
N ASP A 96 -9.36 1.61 -12.07
CA ASP A 96 -10.17 0.64 -11.35
C ASP A 96 -10.77 1.20 -10.04
N ALA A 97 -10.45 2.46 -9.68
CA ALA A 97 -10.77 3.03 -8.38
C ALA A 97 -10.96 4.54 -8.38
N LEU A 98 -11.72 5.03 -7.39
CA LEU A 98 -11.65 6.42 -6.94
C LEU A 98 -10.37 6.58 -6.11
N GLU A 99 -9.50 7.51 -6.49
CA GLU A 99 -8.19 7.70 -5.86
C GLU A 99 -8.23 8.81 -4.81
N PHE A 100 -7.81 8.46 -3.60
CA PHE A 100 -7.68 9.38 -2.48
C PHE A 100 -6.25 9.38 -1.94
N GLU A 101 -5.85 10.49 -1.33
CA GLU A 101 -4.61 10.58 -0.57
C GLU A 101 -4.87 11.22 0.79
N ILE A 102 -4.43 10.56 1.85
CA ILE A 102 -4.27 11.18 3.16
C ILE A 102 -2.92 11.86 3.19
N ARG A 103 -2.87 13.12 3.57
CA ARG A 103 -1.63 13.88 3.76
C ARG A 103 -1.58 14.48 5.15
N GLY A 104 -0.43 14.39 5.77
CA GLY A 104 -0.22 14.95 7.09
C GLY A 104 1.26 15.10 7.42
N ILE A 105 1.53 15.66 8.60
CA ILE A 105 2.87 15.78 9.15
C ILE A 105 2.93 14.92 10.42
N LEU A 106 3.97 14.13 10.53
CA LEU A 106 4.28 13.34 11.72
C LEU A 106 5.22 14.09 12.65
N ARG A 107 5.13 13.79 13.93
CA ARG A 107 6.06 14.32 14.95
C ARG A 107 7.47 13.83 14.74
N ASP A 108 7.62 12.62 14.21
CA ASP A 108 8.89 11.98 13.97
C ASP A 108 8.87 11.21 12.65
N VAL A 109 9.77 11.59 11.75
CA VAL A 109 9.91 11.01 10.41
C VAL A 109 10.30 9.52 10.45
N ASN A 110 10.96 9.08 11.51
CA ASN A 110 11.39 7.69 11.66
C ASN A 110 10.20 6.71 11.77
N TRP A 111 9.03 7.20 12.15
CA TRP A 111 7.81 6.38 12.28
C TRP A 111 6.92 6.35 11.04
N VAL A 112 7.36 6.93 9.92
CA VAL A 112 6.54 7.04 8.70
C VAL A 112 5.99 5.69 8.26
N LEU A 113 6.84 4.65 8.20
CA LEU A 113 6.42 3.31 7.75
C LEU A 113 5.46 2.64 8.74
N ASN A 114 5.73 2.77 10.03
CA ASN A 114 4.86 2.21 11.07
C ASN A 114 3.49 2.89 11.04
N VAL A 115 3.47 4.23 11.01
CA VAL A 115 2.23 5.02 10.95
C VAL A 115 1.46 4.74 9.67
N GLN A 116 2.14 4.56 8.53
CA GLN A 116 1.48 4.18 7.28
C GLN A 116 0.81 2.82 7.39
N SER A 117 1.47 1.85 8.02
CA SER A 117 0.91 0.53 8.30
C SER A 117 -0.31 0.62 9.21
N ASP A 118 -0.21 1.35 10.33
CA ASP A 118 -1.30 1.53 11.29
C ASP A 118 -2.53 2.18 10.64
N ILE A 119 -2.31 3.22 9.82
CA ILE A 119 -3.36 3.88 9.05
C ILE A 119 -4.02 2.90 8.08
N ASN A 120 -3.25 2.06 7.38
CA ASN A 120 -3.79 1.07 6.44
C ASN A 120 -4.65 0.03 7.16
N PHE A 121 -4.23 -0.46 8.33
CA PHE A 121 -5.05 -1.37 9.15
C PHE A 121 -6.35 -0.70 9.61
N GLU A 122 -6.28 0.54 10.05
CA GLU A 122 -7.46 1.29 10.48
C GLU A 122 -8.40 1.59 9.31
N ILE A 123 -7.87 1.88 8.12
CA ILE A 123 -8.66 2.02 6.88
C ILE A 123 -9.41 0.71 6.59
N ALA A 124 -8.70 -0.42 6.59
CA ALA A 124 -9.31 -1.72 6.32
C ALA A 124 -10.43 -2.06 7.30
N ARG A 125 -10.24 -1.73 8.60
CA ARG A 125 -11.25 -1.91 9.63
C ARG A 125 -12.47 -1.02 9.40
N ARG A 126 -12.24 0.30 9.26
CA ARG A 126 -13.32 1.28 9.11
C ARG A 126 -14.10 1.12 7.81
N PHE A 127 -13.41 0.79 6.71
CA PHE A 127 -14.07 0.55 5.42
C PHE A 127 -15.05 -0.62 5.51
N ARG A 128 -14.65 -1.70 6.21
CA ARG A 128 -15.55 -2.83 6.47
C ARG A 128 -16.78 -2.43 7.30
N GLU A 129 -16.58 -1.65 8.37
CA GLU A 129 -17.65 -1.17 9.24
C GLU A 129 -18.64 -0.25 8.52
N GLU A 130 -18.10 0.62 7.63
CA GLU A 130 -18.87 1.61 6.89
C GLU A 130 -19.44 1.09 5.56
N GLY A 131 -19.14 -0.17 5.18
CA GLY A 131 -19.56 -0.73 3.92
C GLY A 131 -18.92 -0.06 2.70
N ILE A 132 -17.67 0.42 2.83
CA ILE A 132 -16.90 1.01 1.75
C ILE A 132 -16.05 -0.10 1.13
N GLY A 133 -16.25 -0.38 -0.17
CA GLY A 133 -15.52 -1.42 -0.89
C GLY A 133 -14.11 -0.97 -1.27
N ILE A 134 -13.16 -1.92 -1.13
CA ILE A 134 -11.81 -1.79 -1.69
C ILE A 134 -11.85 -2.41 -3.08
N PRO A 135 -11.43 -1.70 -4.14
CA PRO A 135 -11.62 -2.15 -5.51
C PRO A 135 -10.81 -3.41 -5.81
N PHE A 136 -11.43 -4.31 -6.55
CA PHE A 136 -10.72 -5.36 -7.27
C PHE A 136 -10.42 -4.86 -8.67
N ARG A 137 -9.41 -5.45 -9.31
CA ARG A 137 -9.13 -5.18 -10.70
C ARG A 137 -10.35 -5.52 -11.53
N GLN A 138 -10.92 -4.57 -12.24
CA GLN A 138 -12.06 -4.79 -13.12
C GLN A 138 -11.57 -5.00 -14.54
N ALA A 139 -12.14 -6.00 -15.23
CA ALA A 139 -11.88 -6.24 -16.64
C ALA A 139 -13.22 -6.50 -17.34
N ASP A 140 -13.57 -5.64 -18.27
CA ASP A 140 -14.72 -5.86 -19.14
C ASP A 140 -14.32 -6.85 -20.24
N ILE A 141 -14.97 -8.01 -20.27
CA ILE A 141 -14.73 -9.02 -21.30
C ILE A 141 -15.82 -8.91 -22.36
N ALA A 142 -15.47 -8.39 -23.53
CA ALA A 142 -16.34 -8.38 -24.68
C ALA A 142 -16.15 -9.68 -25.47
N ILE A 143 -17.19 -10.53 -25.48
CA ILE A 143 -17.21 -11.77 -26.27
C ILE A 143 -17.71 -11.44 -27.68
N ARG A 144 -16.80 -11.48 -28.68
CA ARG A 144 -17.13 -11.14 -30.05
C ARG A 144 -18.03 -12.17 -30.76
N ASN A 145 -18.00 -13.44 -30.32
CA ASN A 145 -18.82 -14.54 -30.87
C ASN A 145 -19.59 -15.25 -29.76
N PRO A 146 -20.65 -14.64 -29.20
CA PRO A 146 -21.44 -15.24 -28.11
C PRO A 146 -22.13 -16.54 -28.52
N GLU A 147 -22.49 -16.69 -29.82
CA GLU A 147 -23.13 -17.89 -30.35
C GLU A 147 -22.19 -19.10 -30.35
N ALA A 148 -20.95 -18.93 -30.81
CA ALA A 148 -19.93 -19.97 -30.79
C ALA A 148 -19.57 -20.43 -29.37
N LEU A 149 -19.51 -19.47 -28.39
CA LEU A 149 -19.33 -19.80 -27.01
C LEU A 149 -20.51 -20.56 -26.42
N GLY A 150 -21.76 -20.19 -26.79
CA GLY A 150 -22.98 -20.86 -26.37
C GLY A 150 -23.07 -22.30 -26.90
N GLU A 151 -22.61 -22.56 -28.12
CA GLU A 151 -22.50 -23.90 -28.69
C GLU A 151 -21.43 -24.74 -28.00
N ALA A 152 -20.25 -24.17 -27.77
CA ALA A 152 -19.16 -24.86 -27.09
C ALA A 152 -19.53 -25.23 -25.63
N LEU A 153 -20.21 -24.34 -24.91
CA LEU A 153 -20.71 -24.60 -23.55
C LEU A 153 -21.79 -25.69 -23.56
N ARG A 154 -22.75 -25.64 -24.49
CA ARG A 154 -23.78 -26.69 -24.64
C ARG A 154 -23.16 -28.06 -24.95
N GLY A 155 -22.17 -28.11 -25.82
CA GLY A 155 -21.41 -29.32 -26.11
C GLY A 155 -20.65 -29.88 -24.90
N ALA A 156 -20.06 -29.02 -24.11
CA ALA A 156 -19.33 -29.42 -22.89
C ALA A 156 -20.28 -29.96 -21.80
N PHE A 157 -21.47 -29.37 -21.64
CA PHE A 157 -22.45 -29.83 -20.65
C PHE A 157 -23.31 -31.02 -21.16
N ALA A 158 -23.42 -31.23 -22.49
CA ALA A 158 -24.10 -32.39 -23.07
C ALA A 158 -23.26 -33.68 -23.03
N GLY A 159 -21.93 -33.55 -22.95
CA GLY A 159 -21.01 -34.67 -22.78
C GLY A 159 -20.77 -35.00 -21.30
N GLY A 160 -21.78 -35.51 -20.60
CA GLY A 160 -21.87 -35.86 -19.19
C GLY A 160 -20.58 -35.90 -18.39
N VAL A 161 -20.64 -35.35 -17.19
CA VAL A 161 -19.63 -35.52 -16.13
C VAL A 161 -19.31 -37.00 -16.01
N PRO A 162 -18.03 -37.45 -16.15
CA PRO A 162 -17.69 -38.85 -15.91
C PRO A 162 -17.99 -39.15 -14.45
N SER A 163 -18.94 -40.05 -14.19
CA SER A 163 -19.24 -40.57 -12.87
C SER A 163 -18.00 -41.29 -12.34
N SER A 164 -17.35 -40.67 -11.34
CA SER A 164 -16.34 -41.35 -10.55
C SER A 164 -17.02 -42.36 -9.61
N GLY A 165 -17.27 -43.56 -10.17
CA GLY A 165 -17.78 -44.71 -9.45
C GLY A 165 -16.85 -45.87 -9.68
N SER A 166 -15.93 -46.10 -8.79
CA SER A 166 -15.44 -47.44 -8.43
C SER A 166 -14.95 -47.43 -7.00
N SER A 167 -15.82 -47.86 -6.11
CA SER A 167 -15.56 -48.37 -4.81
C SER A 167 -14.52 -49.53 -4.90
N HIS A 168 -13.33 -49.29 -4.41
CA HIS A 168 -12.35 -50.33 -4.18
C HIS A 168 -12.55 -50.82 -2.75
N GLU A 169 -13.15 -51.99 -2.60
CA GLU A 169 -13.24 -52.78 -1.38
C GLU A 169 -11.84 -53.37 -1.09
N PRO A 170 -11.29 -53.26 0.15
CA PRO A 170 -10.05 -53.99 0.49
C PRO A 170 -10.41 -55.39 0.92
N GLU A 171 -9.93 -56.42 0.17
CA GLU A 171 -9.85 -57.79 0.63
C GLU A 171 -8.88 -57.90 1.83
N GLY A 172 -9.38 -58.49 2.92
CA GLY A 172 -8.59 -58.77 4.13
C GLY A 172 -7.69 -60.01 3.96
N PRO A 173 -6.60 -60.10 4.77
CA PRO A 173 -5.65 -61.19 4.68
C PRO A 173 -6.17 -62.43 5.39
N ARG A 174 -5.87 -63.59 4.78
CA ARG A 174 -5.82 -64.90 5.45
C ARG A 174 -4.43 -65.16 5.99
#